data_3de8b1a585072106c449f5456c0b9e5c
#
_entry.id   3de8b1a585072106c449f5456c0b9e5c
#
_cell.length_a   1.000
_cell.length_b   1.000
_cell.length_c   1.000
_cell.angle_alpha   90.00
_cell.angle_beta   90.00
_cell.angle_gamma   90.00
#
_symmetry.space_group_name_H-M   'P 1'
#
loop_
_entity.id
_entity.type
_entity.pdbx_description
1 polymer ?
#
loop_
_entity_poly.entity_id
_entity_poly.type
_entity_poly.pdbx_seq_one_letter_code
_entity_poly.pdbx_strand_id
1 'polypeptide(L)' 'MRKIGEALKYQREQANLSQLKLAEATGISQQKISYYESGKHSPSIDDCIILADFYEISLDELVGRKDF' A
#
# COMPACT_ATOMS: atom_id res chain seq x y z
N MET A 1 1.82 4.30 16.08
CA MET A 1 1.35 3.60 14.87
C MET A 1 1.34 4.58 13.71
N ARG A 2 1.84 4.18 12.56
CA ARG A 2 1.81 5.03 11.37
C ARG A 2 0.39 5.17 10.84
N LYS A 3 0.12 6.28 10.16
CA LYS A 3 -1.10 6.38 9.35
C LYS A 3 -1.02 5.36 8.21
N ILE A 4 -2.15 4.78 7.86
CA ILE A 4 -2.20 3.73 6.84
C ILE A 4 -1.60 4.20 5.52
N GLY A 5 -1.94 5.40 5.07
CA GLY A 5 -1.41 5.93 3.81
C GLY A 5 0.10 6.05 3.82
N GLU A 6 0.68 6.50 4.93
CA GLU A 6 2.13 6.60 5.09
C GLU A 6 2.78 5.22 5.05
N ALA A 7 2.14 4.24 5.69
CA ALA A 7 2.66 2.87 5.69
C ALA A 7 2.65 2.27 4.28
N LEU A 8 1.57 2.49 3.53
CA LEU A 8 1.49 2.00 2.15
C LEU A 8 2.57 2.65 1.27
N LYS A 9 2.75 3.96 1.41
CA LYS A 9 3.79 4.67 0.66
C LYS A 9 5.18 4.15 1.01
N TYR A 10 5.43 3.90 2.30
CA TYR A 10 6.71 3.37 2.75
C TYR A 10 7.01 2.03 2.07
N GLN A 11 6.05 1.11 2.04
CA GLN A 11 6.27 -0.19 1.40
C GLN A 11 6.58 -0.03 -0.08
N ARG A 12 5.86 0.85 -0.77
CA ARG A 12 6.09 1.10 -2.18
C ARG A 12 7.50 1.65 -2.42
N GLU A 13 7.91 2.62 -1.62
CA GLU A 13 9.24 3.24 -1.75
C GLU A 13 10.36 2.25 -1.43
N GLN A 14 10.17 1.40 -0.43
CA GLN A 14 11.14 0.36 -0.12
C GLN A 14 11.31 -0.65 -1.25
N ALA A 15 10.27 -0.86 -2.04
CA ALA A 15 10.32 -1.73 -3.21
C ALA A 15 10.83 -1.01 -4.46
N ASN A 16 11.19 0.28 -4.35
CA ASN A 16 11.67 1.11 -5.45
C ASN A 16 10.67 1.20 -6.61
N LEU A 17 9.38 1.28 -6.28
CA LEU A 17 8.33 1.35 -7.27
C LEU A 17 7.69 2.74 -7.30
N SER A 18 7.38 3.23 -8.51
CA SER A 18 6.50 4.37 -8.67
C SER A 18 5.05 3.93 -8.44
N GLN A 19 4.16 4.89 -8.22
CA GLN A 19 2.73 4.58 -8.13
C GLN A 19 2.23 3.89 -9.40
N LEU A 20 2.69 4.35 -10.57
CA LEU A 20 2.29 3.75 -11.84
C LEU A 20 2.74 2.29 -11.94
N LYS A 21 3.99 2.03 -11.58
CA LYS A 21 4.52 0.66 -11.64
C LYS A 21 3.78 -0.27 -10.68
N LEU A 22 3.47 0.22 -9.49
CA LEU A 22 2.69 -0.57 -8.53
C LEU A 22 1.29 -0.85 -9.08
N ALA A 23 0.66 0.13 -9.70
CA ALA A 23 -0.65 -0.03 -10.32
C ALA A 23 -0.60 -1.11 -11.40
N GLU A 24 0.42 -1.07 -12.26
CA GLU A 24 0.58 -2.08 -13.31
C GLU A 24 0.79 -3.48 -12.75
N ALA A 25 1.54 -3.59 -11.65
CA ALA A 25 1.88 -4.88 -11.06
C ALA A 25 0.71 -5.50 -10.30
N THR A 26 -0.16 -4.69 -9.72
CA THR A 26 -1.22 -5.17 -8.83
C THR A 26 -2.62 -5.14 -9.44
N GLY A 27 -2.82 -4.36 -10.50
CA GLY A 27 -4.13 -4.12 -11.06
C GLY A 27 -4.96 -3.09 -10.29
N ILE A 28 -4.42 -2.53 -9.23
CA ILE A 28 -5.08 -1.41 -8.51
C ILE A 28 -4.79 -0.14 -9.29
N SER A 29 -5.80 0.70 -9.53
CA SER A 29 -5.58 1.91 -10.32
C SER A 29 -4.59 2.85 -9.63
N GLN A 30 -3.83 3.60 -10.43
CA GLN A 30 -2.90 4.59 -9.89
C GLN A 30 -3.63 5.63 -9.06
N GLN A 31 -4.82 6.04 -9.48
CA GLN A 31 -5.62 7.02 -8.75
C GLN A 31 -5.97 6.50 -7.34
N LYS A 32 -6.37 5.24 -7.22
CA LYS A 32 -6.65 4.64 -5.92
C LYS A 32 -5.40 4.62 -5.05
N ILE A 33 -4.26 4.21 -5.61
CA ILE A 33 -2.99 4.19 -4.87
C ILE A 33 -2.68 5.59 -4.34
N SER A 34 -2.81 6.60 -5.19
CA SER A 34 -2.57 7.99 -4.79
C SER A 34 -3.50 8.42 -3.64
N TYR A 35 -4.78 8.08 -3.74
CA TYR A 35 -5.75 8.43 -2.70
C TYR A 35 -5.46 7.70 -1.37
N TYR A 36 -5.05 6.44 -1.44
CA TYR A 36 -4.69 5.69 -0.24
C TYR A 36 -3.46 6.29 0.43
N GLU A 37 -2.44 6.62 -0.35
CA GLU A 37 -1.19 7.16 0.20
C GLU A 37 -1.36 8.55 0.79
N SER A 38 -2.23 9.37 0.20
CA SER A 38 -2.50 10.72 0.70
C SER A 38 -3.47 10.76 1.88
N GLY A 39 -4.15 9.65 2.15
CA GLY A 39 -5.18 9.59 3.19
C GLY A 39 -6.54 10.08 2.74
N LYS A 40 -6.71 10.38 1.45
CA LYS A 40 -7.99 10.82 0.93
C LYS A 40 -9.07 9.74 1.04
N HIS A 41 -8.68 8.50 0.83
CA HIS A 41 -9.54 7.33 1.01
C HIS A 41 -8.77 6.24 1.74
N SER A 42 -9.47 5.51 2.60
CA SER A 42 -8.90 4.31 3.21
C SER A 42 -8.93 3.16 2.21
N PRO A 43 -7.90 2.32 2.16
CA PRO A 43 -7.91 1.19 1.25
C PRO A 43 -8.97 0.17 1.64
N SER A 44 -9.58 -0.46 0.64
CA SER A 44 -10.49 -1.58 0.88
C SER A 44 -9.69 -2.77 1.43
N ILE A 45 -10.37 -3.67 2.11
CA ILE A 45 -9.70 -4.88 2.60
C ILE A 45 -9.19 -5.71 1.41
N ASP A 46 -9.92 -5.75 0.30
CA ASP A 46 -9.49 -6.48 -0.87
C ASP A 46 -8.17 -5.93 -1.42
N ASP A 47 -8.06 -4.60 -1.53
CA ASP A 47 -6.83 -3.98 -2.01
C ASP A 47 -5.69 -4.18 -1.01
N CYS A 48 -5.98 -4.17 0.30
CA CYS A 48 -4.96 -4.47 1.31
C CYS A 48 -4.42 -5.89 1.14
N ILE A 49 -5.29 -6.86 0.89
CA ILE A 49 -4.88 -8.25 0.67
C ILE A 49 -4.00 -8.35 -0.57
N ILE A 50 -4.39 -7.69 -1.66
CA ILE A 50 -3.60 -7.69 -2.89
C ILE A 50 -2.21 -7.11 -2.63
N LEU A 51 -2.12 -5.99 -1.92
CA LEU A 51 -0.84 -5.35 -1.64
C LEU A 51 0.02 -6.19 -0.69
N ALA A 52 -0.58 -6.75 0.36
CA ALA A 52 0.16 -7.58 1.31
C ALA A 52 0.72 -8.82 0.61
N ASP A 53 -0.07 -9.44 -0.26
CA ASP A 53 0.38 -10.60 -1.04
C ASP A 53 1.49 -10.19 -2.02
N PHE A 54 1.35 -9.05 -2.67
CA PHE A 54 2.35 -8.56 -3.62
C PHE A 54 3.71 -8.36 -2.93
N TYR A 55 3.69 -7.74 -1.74
CA TYR A 55 4.92 -7.49 -0.98
C TYR A 55 5.36 -8.69 -0.13
N GLU A 56 4.54 -9.73 -0.05
CA GLU A 56 4.80 -10.93 0.77
C GLU A 56 4.99 -10.55 2.25
N ILE A 57 4.11 -9.68 2.75
CA ILE A 57 4.11 -9.25 4.14
C ILE A 57 2.71 -9.46 4.74
N SER A 58 2.62 -9.34 6.07
CA SER A 58 1.34 -9.43 6.75
C SER A 58 0.52 -8.16 6.56
N LEU A 59 -0.78 -8.24 6.80
CA LEU A 59 -1.63 -7.05 6.81
C LEU A 59 -1.18 -6.06 7.88
N ASP A 60 -0.76 -6.55 9.05
CA ASP A 60 -0.26 -5.67 10.12
C ASP A 60 0.95 -4.86 9.67
N GLU A 61 1.89 -5.50 8.97
CA GLU A 61 3.04 -4.80 8.41
C GLU A 61 2.62 -3.77 7.37
N LEU A 62 1.70 -4.18 6.50
CA LEU A 62 1.26 -3.32 5.40
C LEU A 62 0.67 -2.02 5.92
N VAL A 63 -0.20 -2.10 6.93
CA VAL A 63 -0.94 -0.92 7.42
C VAL A 63 -0.21 -0.20 8.55
N GLY A 64 0.97 -0.66 8.94
CA GLY A 64 1.79 0.01 9.94
C GLY A 64 1.42 -0.27 11.38
N ARG A 65 0.65 -1.34 11.64
CA ARG A 65 0.33 -1.75 13.00
C ARG A 65 1.49 -2.43 13.70
N LYS A 66 2.45 -2.92 12.91
CA LYS A 66 3.57 -3.67 13.43
C LYS A 66 4.85 -3.12 12.80
N ASP A 67 5.80 -2.72 13.63
CA ASP A 67 7.10 -2.21 13.17
C ASP A 67 8.11 -3.35 13.05
N PHE A 68 9.00 -3.20 12.09
CA PHE A 68 10.05 -4.17 11.82
C PHE A 68 11.40 -3.51 11.72
#